data_37121fbb2fc9800b91e66226677f8777
#
_entry.id   37121fbb2fc9800b91e66226677f8777
#
_cell.length_a   1.000
_cell.length_b   1.000
_cell.length_c   1.000
_cell.angle_alpha   90.00
_cell.angle_beta   90.00
_cell.angle_gamma   90.00
#
_symmetry.space_group_name_H-M   'P 1'
#
loop_
_entity.id
_entity.type
_entity.pdbx_description
1 polymer ?
#
loop_
_entity_poly.entity_id
_entity_poly.type
_entity_poly.pdbx_seq_one_letter_code
_entity_poly.pdbx_strand_id
1 'polypeptide(L)'
;MTSPHESAPEKILIAIDGPAGAGKSTIAAGLAARLGLPYLDTGAMYRAVGLIAMRDGLDAELGEESAARVVELMQHHTIDVAADVHGTRIVVDGEDVSTAIRSPECAMMASVVSALPEVRRALVPLQRELGLAKGGVMEGRDIGSVVLPDAHLKVFLTASGEERAKRRHRDLEEREIEATLEEVREQQQKRDRQD
;
A
#
# COMPACT_ATOMS: atom_id res chain seq x y z
N MET A 1 48.26 8.75 -6.76
CA MET A 1 47.47 7.51 -6.98
C MET A 1 46.16 7.74 -6.24
N THR A 2 45.15 8.19 -6.98
CA THR A 2 43.78 8.38 -6.48
C THR A 2 43.08 7.04 -6.57
N SER A 3 42.70 6.47 -5.42
CA SER A 3 41.89 5.27 -5.35
C SER A 3 40.59 5.48 -6.13
N PRO A 4 40.12 4.49 -6.96
CA PRO A 4 38.83 4.59 -7.56
C PRO A 4 37.77 4.65 -6.44
N HIS A 5 36.91 5.66 -6.46
CA HIS A 5 35.69 5.67 -5.68
C HIS A 5 34.89 4.42 -6.08
N GLU A 6 34.86 3.43 -5.22
CA GLU A 6 33.87 2.36 -5.30
C GLU A 6 32.51 3.05 -5.11
N SER A 7 31.81 3.30 -6.21
CA SER A 7 30.42 3.73 -6.15
C SER A 7 29.63 2.64 -5.43
N ALA A 8 28.89 3.00 -4.39
CA ALA A 8 27.97 2.07 -3.75
C ALA A 8 27.13 1.38 -4.83
N PRO A 9 26.84 0.07 -4.71
CA PRO A 9 26.10 -0.66 -5.74
C PRO A 9 24.77 0.05 -5.97
N GLU A 10 24.45 0.25 -7.25
CA GLU A 10 23.21 0.90 -7.65
C GLU A 10 22.00 0.11 -7.12
N LYS A 11 21.15 0.74 -6.34
CA LYS A 11 19.99 0.10 -5.72
C LYS A 11 18.93 -0.15 -6.78
N ILE A 12 18.61 -1.40 -7.04
CA ILE A 12 17.56 -1.75 -7.99
C ILE A 12 16.20 -1.33 -7.45
N LEU A 13 15.43 -0.60 -8.25
CA LEU A 13 14.07 -0.14 -7.98
C LEU A 13 13.10 -0.75 -8.99
N ILE A 14 12.12 -1.49 -8.49
CA ILE A 14 11.08 -2.13 -9.28
C ILE A 14 9.73 -1.64 -8.78
N ALA A 15 8.95 -1.01 -9.65
CA ALA A 15 7.60 -0.54 -9.39
C ALA A 15 6.58 -1.52 -9.96
N ILE A 16 5.62 -1.95 -9.14
CA ILE A 16 4.51 -2.82 -9.56
C ILE A 16 3.19 -2.12 -9.23
N ASP A 17 2.53 -1.64 -10.27
CA ASP A 17 1.25 -0.95 -10.18
C ASP A 17 0.09 -1.82 -10.68
N GLY A 18 -1.13 -1.43 -10.34
CA GLY A 18 -2.34 -2.08 -10.84
C GLY A 18 -3.50 -2.07 -9.84
N PRO A 19 -4.72 -2.44 -10.27
CA PRO A 19 -5.91 -2.35 -9.46
C PRO A 19 -5.92 -3.33 -8.26
N ALA A 20 -6.86 -3.12 -7.34
CA ALA A 20 -7.08 -4.02 -6.21
C ALA A 20 -7.39 -5.46 -6.69
N GLY A 21 -6.85 -6.48 -6.02
CA GLY A 21 -7.09 -7.89 -6.39
C GLY A 21 -6.37 -8.38 -7.64
N ALA A 22 -5.51 -7.56 -8.29
CA ALA A 22 -4.73 -8.00 -9.45
C ALA A 22 -3.63 -9.04 -9.13
N GLY A 23 -3.28 -9.22 -7.85
CA GLY A 23 -2.22 -10.15 -7.41
C GLY A 23 -0.86 -9.49 -7.22
N LYS A 24 -0.80 -8.16 -7.14
CA LYS A 24 0.45 -7.39 -6.98
C LYS A 24 1.28 -7.87 -5.79
N SER A 25 0.67 -7.99 -4.61
CA SER A 25 1.39 -8.36 -3.39
C SER A 25 2.04 -9.73 -3.50
N THR A 26 1.35 -10.70 -4.10
CA THR A 26 1.90 -12.05 -4.33
C THR A 26 3.10 -12.01 -5.28
N ILE A 27 2.97 -11.28 -6.39
CA ILE A 27 4.05 -11.17 -7.39
C ILE A 27 5.22 -10.35 -6.83
N ALA A 28 4.94 -9.22 -6.17
CA ALA A 28 5.95 -8.34 -5.60
C ALA A 28 6.77 -9.05 -4.51
N ALA A 29 6.09 -9.71 -3.56
CA ALA A 29 6.76 -10.48 -2.51
C ALA A 29 7.60 -11.64 -3.08
N GLY A 30 7.03 -12.42 -4.03
CA GLY A 30 7.75 -13.51 -4.68
C GLY A 30 8.96 -13.03 -5.48
N LEU A 31 8.85 -11.89 -6.18
CA LEU A 31 9.95 -11.29 -6.92
C LEU A 31 11.04 -10.77 -5.97
N ALA A 32 10.67 -10.05 -4.92
CA ALA A 32 11.58 -9.54 -3.92
C ALA A 32 12.39 -10.68 -3.26
N ALA A 33 11.71 -11.75 -2.83
CA ALA A 33 12.35 -12.92 -2.24
C ALA A 33 13.33 -13.61 -3.21
N ARG A 34 12.96 -13.76 -4.49
CA ARG A 34 13.83 -14.40 -5.50
C ARG A 34 15.07 -13.56 -5.84
N LEU A 35 14.96 -12.24 -5.75
CA LEU A 35 16.06 -11.32 -6.04
C LEU A 35 16.85 -10.92 -4.78
N GLY A 36 16.42 -11.33 -3.58
CA GLY A 36 17.03 -10.90 -2.32
C GLY A 36 16.86 -9.40 -2.06
N LEU A 37 15.77 -8.81 -2.56
CA LEU A 37 15.48 -7.38 -2.46
C LEU A 37 14.44 -7.10 -1.37
N PRO A 38 14.44 -5.91 -0.77
CA PRO A 38 13.35 -5.46 0.11
C PRO A 38 12.00 -5.42 -0.64
N TYR A 39 10.91 -5.72 0.09
CA TYR A 39 9.54 -5.61 -0.41
C TYR A 39 8.77 -4.54 0.37
N LEU A 40 8.29 -3.51 -0.33
CA LEU A 40 7.50 -2.42 0.23
C LEU A 40 6.06 -2.41 -0.33
N ASP A 41 5.10 -2.74 0.54
CA ASP A 41 3.66 -2.59 0.32
C ASP A 41 3.24 -1.16 0.70
N THR A 42 3.10 -0.26 -0.27
CA THR A 42 2.66 1.11 0.02
C THR A 42 1.21 1.19 0.47
N GLY A 43 0.37 0.23 0.08
CA GLY A 43 -1.00 0.11 0.57
C GLY A 43 -1.06 -0.10 2.09
N ALA A 44 -0.02 -0.69 2.70
CA ALA A 44 0.07 -0.82 4.15
C ALA A 44 0.17 0.54 4.84
N MET A 45 0.82 1.53 4.23
CA MET A 45 0.92 2.89 4.78
C MET A 45 -0.44 3.60 4.78
N TYR A 46 -1.21 3.48 3.71
CA TYR A 46 -2.59 4.01 3.67
C TYR A 46 -3.50 3.27 4.65
N ARG A 47 -3.29 1.96 4.83
CA ARG A 47 -4.02 1.19 5.86
C ARG A 47 -3.66 1.62 7.28
N ALA A 48 -2.42 2.05 7.53
CA ALA A 48 -2.04 2.63 8.83
C ALA A 48 -2.82 3.93 9.10
N VAL A 49 -2.90 4.84 8.13
CA VAL A 49 -3.73 6.05 8.24
C VAL A 49 -5.20 5.68 8.45
N GLY A 50 -5.71 4.69 7.71
CA GLY A 50 -7.07 4.19 7.90
C GLY A 50 -7.31 3.65 9.31
N LEU A 51 -6.37 2.89 9.87
CA LEU A 51 -6.46 2.37 11.24
C LEU A 51 -6.47 3.50 12.29
N ILE A 52 -5.63 4.52 12.11
CA ILE A 52 -5.61 5.70 12.98
C ILE A 52 -6.97 6.39 12.95
N ALA A 53 -7.53 6.63 11.76
CA ALA A 53 -8.84 7.24 11.59
C ALA A 53 -9.96 6.42 12.26
N MET A 54 -9.95 5.10 12.09
CA MET A 54 -10.93 4.20 12.73
C MET A 54 -10.80 4.21 14.26
N ARG A 55 -9.60 4.29 14.81
CA ARG A 55 -9.36 4.39 16.26
C ARG A 55 -9.86 5.72 16.86
N ASP A 56 -9.88 6.79 16.04
CA ASP A 56 -10.49 8.08 16.40
C ASP A 56 -12.03 8.10 16.21
N GLY A 57 -12.62 6.98 15.80
CA GLY A 57 -14.06 6.82 15.63
C GLY A 57 -14.61 7.31 14.29
N LEU A 58 -13.73 7.56 13.30
CA LEU A 58 -14.16 7.91 11.94
C LEU A 58 -14.60 6.64 11.19
N ASP A 59 -15.64 6.77 10.38
CA ASP A 59 -16.13 5.73 9.48
C ASP A 59 -15.70 6.00 8.02
N ALA A 60 -16.08 5.08 7.12
CA ALA A 60 -15.71 5.18 5.71
C ALA A 60 -16.58 6.16 4.90
N GLU A 61 -17.49 6.89 5.53
CA GLU A 61 -18.31 7.94 4.92
C GLU A 61 -17.75 9.34 5.28
N LEU A 62 -16.52 9.61 4.84
CA LEU A 62 -15.82 10.85 5.17
C LEU A 62 -16.47 12.06 4.46
N GLY A 63 -17.04 12.98 5.26
CA GLY A 63 -17.34 14.34 4.83
C GLY A 63 -16.08 15.25 4.90
N GLU A 64 -16.23 16.53 4.56
CA GLU A 64 -15.11 17.49 4.58
C GLU A 64 -14.45 17.62 5.96
N GLU A 65 -15.25 17.68 7.04
CA GLU A 65 -14.75 17.76 8.41
C GLU A 65 -13.95 16.52 8.81
N SER A 66 -14.45 15.33 8.46
CA SER A 66 -13.75 14.07 8.70
C SER A 66 -12.44 13.97 7.91
N ALA A 67 -12.42 14.46 6.68
CA ALA A 67 -11.20 14.53 5.88
C ALA A 67 -10.14 15.43 6.53
N ALA A 68 -10.52 16.62 7.02
CA ALA A 68 -9.63 17.49 7.76
C ALA A 68 -9.11 16.82 9.05
N ARG A 69 -9.98 16.07 9.74
CA ARG A 69 -9.60 15.32 10.94
C ARG A 69 -8.58 14.23 10.66
N VAL A 70 -8.69 13.50 9.53
CA VAL A 70 -7.67 12.52 9.12
C VAL A 70 -6.30 13.17 8.95
N VAL A 71 -6.24 14.34 8.34
CA VAL A 71 -5.00 15.08 8.13
C VAL A 71 -4.39 15.53 9.47
N GLU A 72 -5.22 16.02 10.38
CA GLU A 72 -4.80 16.40 11.74
C GLU A 72 -4.24 15.18 12.49
N LEU A 73 -4.91 14.04 12.46
CA LEU A 73 -4.45 12.81 13.09
C LEU A 73 -3.08 12.37 12.58
N MET A 74 -2.82 12.47 11.27
CA MET A 74 -1.51 12.14 10.69
C MET A 74 -0.36 13.01 11.24
N GLN A 75 -0.65 14.21 11.74
CA GLN A 75 0.36 15.09 12.35
C GLN A 75 0.67 14.70 13.80
N HIS A 76 -0.24 14.00 14.47
CA HIS A 76 -0.14 13.62 15.87
C HIS A 76 0.31 12.18 16.09
N HIS A 77 0.37 11.38 15.03
CA HIS A 77 0.80 9.99 15.07
C HIS A 77 2.07 9.76 14.27
N THR A 78 2.96 8.93 14.81
CA THR A 78 4.16 8.51 14.10
C THR A 78 3.90 7.20 13.38
N ILE A 79 4.18 7.15 12.07
CA ILE A 79 4.09 5.95 11.26
C ILE A 79 5.49 5.55 10.81
N ASP A 80 6.03 4.52 11.44
CA ASP A 80 7.32 3.94 11.06
C ASP A 80 7.12 2.76 10.12
N VAL A 81 7.93 2.71 9.07
CA VAL A 81 7.86 1.68 8.03
C VAL A 81 9.20 0.99 7.89
N ALA A 82 9.22 -0.30 8.12
CA ALA A 82 10.37 -1.14 7.82
C ALA A 82 10.04 -2.09 6.67
N ALA A 83 10.98 -2.22 5.73
CA ALA A 83 10.86 -3.15 4.62
C ALA A 83 12.16 -3.98 4.51
N ASP A 84 11.99 -5.28 4.36
CA ASP A 84 13.06 -6.25 4.13
C ASP A 84 12.59 -7.35 3.15
N VAL A 85 13.36 -8.41 3.00
CA VAL A 85 13.03 -9.54 2.10
C VAL A 85 11.80 -10.33 2.55
N HIS A 86 11.39 -10.19 3.81
CA HIS A 86 10.23 -10.88 4.38
C HIS A 86 8.94 -10.06 4.26
N GLY A 87 9.07 -8.75 3.99
CA GLY A 87 7.91 -7.90 3.76
C GLY A 87 7.98 -6.51 4.39
N THR A 88 6.81 -5.90 4.49
CA THR A 88 6.62 -4.58 5.08
C THR A 88 6.05 -4.69 6.47
N ARG A 89 6.71 -4.09 7.44
CA ARG A 89 6.26 -3.93 8.82
C ARG A 89 5.85 -2.48 9.06
N ILE A 90 4.72 -2.29 9.70
CA ILE A 90 4.18 -0.97 10.06
C ILE A 90 4.07 -0.86 11.57
N VAL A 91 4.62 0.22 12.11
CA VAL A 91 4.53 0.56 13.53
C VAL A 91 3.87 1.93 13.65
N VAL A 92 2.84 2.05 14.49
CA VAL A 92 2.17 3.33 14.79
C VAL A 92 2.38 3.61 16.26
N ASP A 93 3.01 4.74 16.59
CA ASP A 93 3.31 5.17 17.96
C ASP A 93 4.03 4.10 18.82
N GLY A 94 4.90 3.32 18.18
CA GLY A 94 5.61 2.21 18.82
C GLY A 94 4.86 0.87 18.86
N GLU A 95 3.59 0.82 18.47
CA GLU A 95 2.79 -0.41 18.34
C GLU A 95 2.95 -1.04 16.95
N ASP A 96 3.31 -2.32 16.87
CA ASP A 96 3.30 -3.07 15.60
C ASP A 96 1.86 -3.36 15.18
N VAL A 97 1.40 -2.69 14.14
CA VAL A 97 0.04 -2.81 13.60
C VAL A 97 -0.04 -3.63 12.31
N SER A 98 1.04 -4.31 11.91
CA SER A 98 1.16 -5.02 10.63
C SER A 98 0.06 -6.07 10.41
N THR A 99 -0.49 -6.64 11.48
CA THR A 99 -1.64 -7.56 11.44
C THR A 99 -2.97 -6.80 11.45
N ALA A 100 -3.11 -5.82 12.35
CA ALA A 100 -4.36 -5.07 12.53
C ALA A 100 -4.79 -4.34 11.24
N ILE A 101 -3.84 -3.78 10.49
CA ILE A 101 -4.11 -3.07 9.23
C ILE A 101 -4.60 -3.99 8.09
N ARG A 102 -4.68 -5.30 8.28
CA ARG A 102 -5.13 -6.27 7.25
C ARG A 102 -6.61 -6.62 7.35
N SER A 103 -7.36 -6.02 8.28
CA SER A 103 -8.80 -6.24 8.38
C SER A 103 -9.56 -5.69 7.16
N PRO A 104 -10.74 -6.23 6.82
CA PRO A 104 -11.57 -5.72 5.73
C PRO A 104 -11.98 -4.26 5.94
N GLU A 105 -12.31 -3.89 7.17
CA GLU A 105 -12.73 -2.53 7.56
C GLU A 105 -11.58 -1.54 7.34
N CYS A 106 -10.38 -1.91 7.80
CA CYS A 106 -9.18 -1.11 7.58
C CYS A 106 -8.84 -0.97 6.09
N ALA A 107 -9.04 -2.03 5.30
CA ALA A 107 -8.85 -1.97 3.85
C ALA A 107 -9.88 -1.07 3.15
N MET A 108 -11.10 -0.95 3.69
CA MET A 108 -12.14 -0.05 3.19
C MET A 108 -11.79 1.41 3.55
N MET A 109 -11.45 1.67 4.81
CA MET A 109 -11.00 2.99 5.25
C MET A 109 -9.76 3.45 4.48
N ALA A 110 -8.79 2.56 4.23
CA ALA A 110 -7.61 2.88 3.42
C ALA A 110 -7.96 3.35 2.00
N SER A 111 -8.99 2.77 1.37
CA SER A 111 -9.46 3.22 0.06
C SER A 111 -10.01 4.65 0.13
N VAL A 112 -10.74 4.99 1.19
CA VAL A 112 -11.30 6.33 1.37
C VAL A 112 -10.22 7.36 1.66
N VAL A 113 -9.32 7.09 2.63
CA VAL A 113 -8.26 8.05 2.97
C VAL A 113 -7.23 8.22 1.85
N SER A 114 -7.02 7.20 1.00
CA SER A 114 -6.11 7.31 -0.14
C SER A 114 -6.63 8.21 -1.25
N ALA A 115 -7.92 8.50 -1.28
CA ALA A 115 -8.52 9.47 -2.19
C ALA A 115 -8.31 10.93 -1.74
N LEU A 116 -7.90 11.16 -0.48
CA LEU A 116 -7.64 12.50 0.06
C LEU A 116 -6.29 13.03 -0.47
N PRO A 117 -6.26 14.16 -1.20
CA PRO A 117 -5.01 14.70 -1.75
C PRO A 117 -3.97 15.03 -0.67
N GLU A 118 -4.42 15.43 0.51
CA GLU A 118 -3.57 15.77 1.66
C GLU A 118 -2.82 14.53 2.18
N VAL A 119 -3.51 13.41 2.34
CA VAL A 119 -2.93 12.13 2.75
C VAL A 119 -1.88 11.69 1.74
N ARG A 120 -2.18 11.79 0.45
CA ARG A 120 -1.23 11.48 -0.62
C ARG A 120 -0.01 12.40 -0.60
N ARG A 121 -0.22 13.72 -0.40
CA ARG A 121 0.88 14.69 -0.27
C ARG A 121 1.82 14.37 0.88
N ALA A 122 1.33 13.82 1.97
CA ALA A 122 2.15 13.39 3.10
C ALA A 122 2.87 12.06 2.85
N LEU A 123 2.17 11.05 2.29
CA LEU A 123 2.73 9.69 2.16
C LEU A 123 3.64 9.51 0.95
N VAL A 124 3.39 10.18 -0.18
CA VAL A 124 4.21 10.02 -1.41
C VAL A 124 5.69 10.37 -1.19
N PRO A 125 6.04 11.48 -0.52
CA PRO A 125 7.44 11.78 -0.19
C PRO A 125 8.10 10.70 0.67
N LEU A 126 7.40 10.18 1.66
CA LEU A 126 7.89 9.12 2.55
C LEU A 126 8.09 7.80 1.78
N GLN A 127 7.16 7.43 0.91
CA GLN A 127 7.30 6.26 0.04
C GLN A 127 8.51 6.38 -0.87
N ARG A 128 8.71 7.56 -1.46
CA ARG A 128 9.86 7.84 -2.34
C ARG A 128 11.18 7.74 -1.57
N GLU A 129 11.26 8.35 -0.40
CA GLU A 129 12.44 8.29 0.45
C GLU A 129 12.81 6.85 0.81
N LEU A 130 11.84 6.05 1.25
CA LEU A 130 12.05 4.64 1.58
C LEU A 130 12.54 3.83 0.37
N GLY A 131 11.94 4.03 -0.80
CA GLY A 131 12.36 3.37 -2.03
C GLY A 131 13.79 3.73 -2.42
N LEU A 132 14.13 5.01 -2.45
CA LEU A 132 15.47 5.48 -2.80
C LEU A 132 16.52 5.07 -1.75
N ALA A 133 16.15 5.06 -0.47
CA ALA A 133 17.06 4.68 0.60
C ALA A 133 17.42 3.19 0.59
N LYS A 134 16.48 2.31 0.25
CA LYS A 134 16.63 0.85 0.36
C LYS A 134 16.76 0.15 -0.99
N GLY A 135 16.19 0.71 -2.06
CA GLY A 135 15.90 -0.04 -3.27
C GLY A 135 14.76 -1.04 -3.04
N GLY A 136 14.57 -1.98 -3.97
CA GLY A 136 13.66 -3.08 -3.78
C GLY A 136 12.47 -3.10 -4.71
N VAL A 137 11.50 -3.95 -4.38
CA VAL A 137 10.23 -4.09 -5.09
C VAL A 137 9.16 -3.31 -4.31
N MET A 138 8.61 -2.30 -4.93
CA MET A 138 7.55 -1.47 -4.36
C MET A 138 6.25 -1.69 -5.14
N GLU A 139 5.15 -1.95 -4.44
CA GLU A 139 3.84 -2.08 -5.07
C GLU A 139 2.85 -0.99 -4.65
N GLY A 140 1.95 -0.64 -5.55
CA GLY A 140 0.90 0.34 -5.28
C GLY A 140 -0.09 0.54 -6.42
N ARG A 141 -0.41 1.82 -6.70
CA ARG A 141 -1.31 2.23 -7.79
C ARG A 141 -0.61 3.12 -8.82
N ASP A 142 0.32 3.91 -8.35
CA ASP A 142 1.01 4.94 -9.11
C ASP A 142 2.51 5.03 -8.74
N ILE A 143 3.09 3.91 -8.35
CA ILE A 143 4.49 3.86 -7.95
C ILE A 143 5.40 4.27 -9.11
N GLY A 144 5.21 3.65 -10.27
CA GLY A 144 6.03 3.91 -11.45
C GLY A 144 5.72 5.22 -12.17
N SER A 145 4.63 5.91 -11.84
CA SER A 145 4.27 7.20 -12.46
C SER A 145 4.48 8.40 -11.54
N VAL A 146 4.28 8.24 -10.23
CA VAL A 146 4.31 9.34 -9.25
C VAL A 146 5.41 9.16 -8.20
N VAL A 147 5.49 7.98 -7.57
CA VAL A 147 6.40 7.76 -6.45
C VAL A 147 7.84 7.60 -6.93
N LEU A 148 8.08 6.69 -7.86
CA LEU A 148 9.39 6.35 -8.42
C LEU A 148 9.35 6.41 -9.96
N PRO A 149 9.24 7.61 -10.55
CA PRO A 149 9.14 7.78 -12.00
C PRO A 149 10.40 7.27 -12.74
N ASP A 150 11.53 7.19 -12.05
CA ASP A 150 12.80 6.71 -12.58
C ASP A 150 13.13 5.27 -12.13
N ALA A 151 12.12 4.48 -11.72
CA ALA A 151 12.34 3.07 -11.38
C ALA A 151 12.91 2.28 -12.57
N HIS A 152 13.87 1.40 -12.31
CA HIS A 152 14.55 0.58 -13.32
C HIS A 152 13.60 -0.33 -14.11
N LEU A 153 12.57 -0.84 -13.42
CA LEU A 153 11.51 -1.63 -14.02
C LEU A 153 10.16 -1.15 -13.50
N LYS A 154 9.24 -0.92 -14.43
CA LYS A 154 7.85 -0.56 -14.12
C LYS A 154 6.92 -1.60 -14.74
N VAL A 155 6.09 -2.19 -13.91
CA VAL A 155 5.13 -3.22 -14.31
C VAL A 155 3.73 -2.75 -13.93
N PHE A 156 2.80 -2.79 -14.88
CA PHE A 156 1.38 -2.62 -14.58
C PHE A 156 0.70 -3.99 -14.64
N LEU A 157 0.36 -4.52 -13.46
CA LEU A 157 -0.27 -5.82 -13.33
C LEU A 157 -1.79 -5.68 -13.33
N THR A 158 -2.46 -6.35 -14.25
CA THR A 158 -3.91 -6.31 -14.37
C THR A 158 -4.53 -7.71 -14.42
N ALA A 159 -5.79 -7.78 -14.08
CA ALA A 159 -6.68 -8.92 -14.28
C ALA A 159 -8.10 -8.41 -14.52
N SER A 160 -8.95 -9.19 -15.16
CA SER A 160 -10.36 -8.81 -15.36
C SER A 160 -11.05 -8.55 -14.02
N GLY A 161 -12.04 -7.65 -13.99
CA GLY A 161 -12.83 -7.39 -12.77
C GLY A 161 -13.44 -8.67 -12.20
N GLU A 162 -13.87 -9.58 -13.06
CA GLU A 162 -14.42 -10.88 -12.65
C GLU A 162 -13.40 -11.75 -11.93
N GLU A 163 -12.19 -11.90 -12.50
CA GLU A 163 -11.12 -12.68 -11.88
C GLU A 163 -10.67 -12.09 -10.54
N ARG A 164 -10.62 -10.77 -10.45
CA ARG A 164 -10.27 -10.07 -9.22
C ARG A 164 -11.33 -10.25 -8.13
N ALA A 165 -12.61 -10.21 -8.51
CA ALA A 165 -13.73 -10.46 -7.60
C ALA A 165 -13.72 -11.91 -7.09
N LYS A 166 -13.52 -12.89 -7.97
CA LYS A 166 -13.40 -14.30 -7.58
C LYS A 166 -12.25 -14.56 -6.61
N ARG A 167 -11.08 -13.95 -6.83
CA ARG A 167 -9.93 -14.06 -5.92
C ARG A 167 -10.28 -13.46 -4.56
N ARG A 168 -10.87 -12.27 -4.54
CA ARG A 168 -11.25 -11.60 -3.30
C ARG A 168 -12.32 -12.36 -2.52
N HIS A 169 -13.32 -12.92 -3.21
CA HIS A 169 -14.35 -13.74 -2.59
C HIS A 169 -13.72 -14.95 -1.91
N ARG A 170 -12.82 -15.66 -2.59
CA ARG A 170 -12.08 -16.80 -2.02
C ARG A 170 -11.25 -16.40 -0.79
N ASP A 171 -10.54 -15.26 -0.86
CA ASP A 171 -9.78 -14.74 0.29
C ASP A 171 -10.68 -14.44 1.51
N LEU A 172 -11.93 -14.04 1.29
CA LEU A 172 -12.91 -13.81 2.36
C LEU A 172 -13.44 -15.12 2.91
N GLU A 173 -13.76 -16.09 2.06
CA GLU A 173 -14.16 -17.45 2.47
C GLU A 173 -13.09 -18.13 3.33
N GLU A 174 -11.80 -18.05 2.92
CA GLU A 174 -10.67 -18.59 3.68
C GLU A 174 -10.50 -17.94 5.06
N ARG A 175 -11.04 -16.74 5.25
CA ARG A 175 -11.04 -16.02 6.54
C ARG A 175 -12.35 -16.14 7.31
N GLU A 176 -13.25 -17.01 6.85
CA GLU A 176 -14.58 -17.21 7.46
C GLU A 176 -15.42 -15.92 7.50
N ILE A 177 -15.23 -15.03 6.50
CA ILE A 177 -15.99 -13.79 6.36
C ILE A 177 -17.07 -14.01 5.30
N GLU A 178 -18.32 -13.94 5.72
CA GLU A 178 -19.47 -14.08 4.82
C GLU A 178 -19.60 -12.87 3.90
N ALA A 179 -19.56 -13.12 2.59
CA ALA A 179 -19.83 -12.12 1.56
C ALA A 179 -20.23 -12.85 0.26
N THR A 180 -21.20 -12.34 -0.44
CA THR A 180 -21.55 -12.86 -1.76
C THR A 180 -20.60 -12.36 -2.84
N LEU A 181 -20.42 -13.13 -3.91
CA LEU A 181 -19.61 -12.69 -5.05
C LEU A 181 -20.12 -11.38 -5.67
N GLU A 182 -21.42 -11.12 -5.61
CA GLU A 182 -22.02 -9.88 -6.14
C GLU A 182 -21.62 -8.67 -5.28
N GLU A 183 -21.74 -8.76 -3.96
CA GLU A 183 -21.26 -7.72 -3.03
C GLU A 183 -19.78 -7.42 -3.23
N VAL A 184 -18.96 -8.46 -3.40
CA VAL A 184 -17.52 -8.30 -3.67
C VAL A 184 -17.29 -7.57 -5.00
N ARG A 185 -18.06 -7.87 -6.05
CA ARG A 185 -18.00 -7.18 -7.35
C ARG A 185 -18.35 -5.70 -7.23
N GLU A 186 -19.45 -5.39 -6.55
CA GLU A 186 -19.89 -4.00 -6.35
C GLU A 186 -18.86 -3.18 -5.57
N GLN A 187 -18.35 -3.74 -4.46
CA GLN A 187 -17.30 -3.10 -3.68
C GLN A 187 -16.04 -2.85 -4.51
N GLN A 188 -15.66 -3.83 -5.33
CA GLN A 188 -14.48 -3.71 -6.17
C GLN A 188 -14.65 -2.66 -7.27
N GLN A 189 -15.82 -2.60 -7.91
CA GLN A 189 -16.14 -1.57 -8.90
C GLN A 189 -16.14 -0.16 -8.27
N LYS A 190 -16.64 -0.02 -7.03
CA LYS A 190 -16.57 1.24 -6.30
C LYS A 190 -15.11 1.68 -6.08
N ARG A 191 -14.25 0.76 -5.68
CA ARG A 191 -12.81 1.01 -5.50
C ARG A 191 -12.11 1.39 -6.80
N ASP A 192 -12.38 0.67 -7.88
CA ASP A 192 -11.78 0.94 -9.20
C ASP A 192 -12.16 2.32 -9.76
N ARG A 193 -13.25 2.91 -9.29
CA ARG A 193 -13.65 4.30 -9.65
C ARG A 193 -12.97 5.35 -8.78
N GLN A 194 -12.45 4.97 -7.62
CA GLN A 194 -11.75 5.84 -6.69
C GLN A 194 -10.23 5.85 -6.92
N ASP A 195 -9.67 4.75 -7.46
CA ASP A 195 -8.27 4.59 -7.82
C ASP A 195 -7.97 5.33 -9.16
#